data_4d0cfb5a2577d507d06bc3d7a2f16f58
#
_entry.id   4d0cfb5a2577d507d06bc3d7a2f16f58
#
_cell.length_a   1.000
_cell.length_b   1.000
_cell.length_c   1.000
_cell.angle_alpha   90.00
_cell.angle_beta   90.00
_cell.angle_gamma   90.00
#
_symmetry.space_group_name_H-M   'P 1'
#
loop_
_entity.id
_entity.type
_entity.pdbx_description
1 polymer ?
#
loop_
_entity_poly.entity_id
_entity_poly.type
_entity_poly.pdbx_seq_one_letter_code
_entity_poly.pdbx_strand_id
1 'polypeptide(L)'
;MELYECIQDIFGGLKNPSVKDLATSLKQIPNAAKLSQPYIKEPDQYAYGRNAIYRNNELEIIVINIPPNKETAVHDHGQSIGCAMVLEGKLLNSIYRSAGEHAELSNSYFVHEGECLISTKGLIHKMSNPTSERMVSLHVYSPPLEDMMVFEEQKEVLENS
;
A
#
# COMPACT_ATOMS: atom_id res chain seq x y z
N MET A 1 15.21 -19.69 -1.97
CA MET A 1 13.86 -19.66 -1.39
C MET A 1 13.05 -18.61 -2.13
N GLU A 2 11.87 -18.98 -2.59
CA GLU A 2 10.99 -18.07 -3.30
C GLU A 2 10.15 -17.21 -2.33
N LEU A 3 9.60 -16.13 -2.83
CA LEU A 3 8.81 -15.19 -2.02
C LEU A 3 7.66 -15.88 -1.30
N TYR A 4 6.91 -16.74 -2.00
CA TYR A 4 5.77 -17.45 -1.42
C TYR A 4 6.15 -18.27 -0.18
N GLU A 5 7.29 -18.95 -0.23
CA GLU A 5 7.79 -19.75 0.90
C GLU A 5 8.13 -18.86 2.09
N CYS A 6 8.80 -17.72 1.83
CA CYS A 6 9.09 -16.73 2.88
C CYS A 6 7.82 -16.21 3.52
N ILE A 7 6.82 -15.88 2.71
CA ILE A 7 5.53 -15.38 3.19
C ILE A 7 4.85 -16.44 4.05
N GLN A 8 4.82 -17.67 3.59
CA GLN A 8 4.21 -18.77 4.34
C GLN A 8 4.88 -18.97 5.70
N ASP A 9 6.21 -18.92 5.73
CA ASP A 9 6.97 -19.10 6.97
C ASP A 9 6.79 -17.92 7.94
N ILE A 10 6.80 -16.70 7.42
CA ILE A 10 6.78 -15.47 8.25
C ILE A 10 5.35 -15.08 8.66
N PHE A 11 4.40 -15.17 7.73
CA PHE A 11 3.04 -14.67 7.92
C PHE A 11 2.00 -15.76 8.20
N GLY A 12 2.26 -16.99 7.78
CA GLY A 12 1.25 -18.07 7.83
C GLY A 12 0.72 -18.39 9.21
N GLY A 13 1.50 -18.14 10.26
CA GLY A 13 1.11 -18.41 11.65
C GLY A 13 0.57 -17.20 12.42
N LEU A 14 0.56 -16.01 11.80
CA LEU A 14 0.09 -14.80 12.48
C LEU A 14 -1.41 -14.86 12.76
N LYS A 15 -1.80 -14.46 13.98
CA LYS A 15 -3.18 -14.37 14.41
C LYS A 15 -3.47 -12.97 14.90
N ASN A 16 -4.48 -12.32 14.33
CA ASN A 16 -4.90 -10.97 14.70
C ASN A 16 -3.69 -10.02 14.88
N PRO A 17 -2.83 -9.89 13.87
CA PRO A 17 -1.59 -9.12 14.01
C PRO A 17 -1.87 -7.63 14.19
N SER A 18 -0.97 -6.95 14.91
CA SER A 18 -0.95 -5.49 15.00
C SER A 18 -0.20 -4.90 13.80
N VAL A 19 -0.30 -3.58 13.60
CA VAL A 19 0.49 -2.90 12.56
C VAL A 19 1.99 -3.09 12.78
N LYS A 20 2.43 -3.14 14.03
CA LYS A 20 3.83 -3.40 14.37
C LYS A 20 4.25 -4.82 13.98
N ASP A 21 3.39 -5.80 14.22
CA ASP A 21 3.63 -7.18 13.80
C ASP A 21 3.78 -7.28 12.29
N LEU A 22 2.93 -6.59 11.53
CA LEU A 22 3.00 -6.57 10.08
C LEU A 22 4.29 -5.94 9.57
N ALA A 23 4.68 -4.80 10.13
CA ALA A 23 5.91 -4.10 9.75
C ALA A 23 7.15 -4.95 10.06
N THR A 24 7.21 -5.54 11.26
CA THR A 24 8.30 -6.42 11.66
C THR A 24 8.41 -7.62 10.71
N SER A 25 7.28 -8.22 10.38
CA SER A 25 7.24 -9.39 9.50
C SER A 25 7.69 -9.07 8.07
N LEU A 26 7.25 -7.94 7.50
CA LEU A 26 7.72 -7.50 6.18
C LEU A 26 9.23 -7.35 6.14
N LYS A 27 9.82 -6.76 7.18
CA LYS A 27 11.27 -6.53 7.26
C LYS A 27 12.07 -7.82 7.44
N GLN A 28 11.43 -8.92 7.82
CA GLN A 28 12.08 -10.23 7.94
C GLN A 28 12.26 -10.95 6.60
N ILE A 29 11.59 -10.52 5.55
CA ILE A 29 11.71 -11.15 4.23
C ILE A 29 13.10 -10.87 3.66
N PRO A 30 13.96 -11.88 3.48
CA PRO A 30 15.29 -11.66 2.90
C PRO A 30 15.19 -11.33 1.41
N ASN A 31 15.95 -10.35 0.96
CA ASN A 31 16.00 -9.95 -0.46
C ASN A 31 14.60 -9.71 -1.05
N ALA A 32 13.73 -9.04 -0.30
CA ALA A 32 12.32 -8.88 -0.67
C ALA A 32 12.16 -8.25 -2.07
N ALA A 33 12.97 -7.24 -2.40
CA ALA A 33 12.91 -6.58 -3.71
C ALA A 33 13.21 -7.56 -4.84
N LYS A 34 14.23 -8.38 -4.70
CA LYS A 34 14.62 -9.38 -5.70
C LYS A 34 13.57 -10.50 -5.81
N LEU A 35 13.12 -11.01 -4.67
CA LEU A 35 12.15 -12.09 -4.63
C LEU A 35 10.78 -11.68 -5.17
N SER A 36 10.48 -10.40 -5.13
CA SER A 36 9.19 -9.87 -5.60
C SER A 36 9.14 -9.63 -7.11
N GLN A 37 10.30 -9.61 -7.80
CA GLN A 37 10.36 -9.32 -9.25
C GLN A 37 9.40 -10.17 -10.10
N PRO A 38 9.30 -11.50 -9.91
CA PRO A 38 8.37 -12.31 -10.71
C PRO A 38 6.90 -11.98 -10.53
N TYR A 39 6.55 -11.26 -9.47
CA TYR A 39 5.17 -10.96 -9.11
C TYR A 39 4.75 -9.55 -9.47
N ILE A 40 5.63 -8.75 -10.05
CA ILE A 40 5.32 -7.39 -10.49
C ILE A 40 4.46 -7.48 -11.74
N LYS A 41 3.29 -6.85 -11.71
CA LYS A 41 2.37 -6.76 -12.86
C LYS A 41 2.35 -5.34 -13.41
N GLU A 42 2.23 -5.25 -14.74
CA GLU A 42 1.98 -3.98 -15.39
C GLU A 42 0.54 -3.53 -15.15
N PRO A 43 0.26 -2.21 -15.23
CA PRO A 43 -1.12 -1.70 -15.10
C PRO A 43 -2.08 -2.36 -16.08
N ASP A 44 -3.30 -2.66 -15.60
CA ASP A 44 -4.37 -3.24 -16.38
C ASP A 44 -5.68 -2.45 -16.11
N GLN A 45 -6.40 -2.77 -15.03
CA GLN A 45 -7.64 -2.07 -14.67
C GLN A 45 -7.41 -0.69 -14.05
N TYR A 46 -6.26 -0.51 -13.40
CA TYR A 46 -5.90 0.72 -12.69
C TYR A 46 -4.70 1.38 -13.36
N ALA A 47 -4.40 2.62 -12.97
CA ALA A 47 -3.20 3.32 -13.42
C ALA A 47 -1.90 2.69 -12.88
N TYR A 48 -2.01 1.69 -12.04
CA TYR A 48 -0.92 0.97 -11.41
C TYR A 48 -1.13 -0.54 -11.50
N GLY A 49 -0.04 -1.31 -11.42
CA GLY A 49 -0.09 -2.77 -11.40
C GLY A 49 -0.38 -3.27 -9.98
N ARG A 50 -1.25 -4.28 -9.87
CA ARG A 50 -1.67 -4.85 -8.60
C ARG A 50 -1.77 -6.36 -8.72
N ASN A 51 -1.07 -7.06 -7.84
CA ASN A 51 -1.06 -8.52 -7.83
C ASN A 51 -1.23 -9.05 -6.40
N ALA A 52 -2.39 -9.61 -6.11
CA ALA A 52 -2.64 -10.29 -4.83
C ALA A 52 -2.00 -11.68 -4.90
N ILE A 53 -0.96 -11.90 -4.10
CA ILE A 53 -0.12 -13.10 -4.19
C ILE A 53 -0.32 -14.10 -3.05
N TYR A 54 -0.99 -13.69 -1.97
CA TYR A 54 -1.21 -14.54 -0.80
C TYR A 54 -2.46 -14.10 -0.06
N ARG A 55 -3.25 -15.05 0.41
CA ARG A 55 -4.42 -14.77 1.23
C ARG A 55 -4.73 -15.97 2.13
N ASN A 56 -4.99 -15.69 3.40
CA ASN A 56 -5.57 -16.67 4.33
C ASN A 56 -6.68 -15.98 5.13
N ASN A 57 -7.15 -16.59 6.21
CA ASN A 57 -8.24 -16.01 7.01
C ASN A 57 -7.81 -14.75 7.77
N GLU A 58 -6.51 -14.53 7.97
CA GLU A 58 -5.97 -13.46 8.80
C GLU A 58 -5.50 -12.25 8.00
N LEU A 59 -4.97 -12.48 6.78
CA LEU A 59 -4.32 -11.41 6.04
C LEU A 59 -4.26 -11.67 4.53
N GLU A 60 -3.95 -10.62 3.81
CA GLU A 60 -3.76 -10.61 2.36
C GLU A 60 -2.49 -9.84 2.01
N ILE A 61 -1.72 -10.35 1.06
CA ILE A 61 -0.45 -9.73 0.63
C ILE A 61 -0.55 -9.41 -0.86
N ILE A 62 -0.15 -8.18 -1.21
CA ILE A 62 -0.31 -7.61 -2.55
C ILE A 62 1.00 -6.94 -2.96
N VAL A 63 1.44 -7.20 -4.20
CA VAL A 63 2.55 -6.47 -4.83
C VAL A 63 1.95 -5.35 -5.67
N ILE A 64 2.43 -4.12 -5.47
CA ILE A 64 1.98 -2.94 -6.21
C ILE A 64 3.15 -2.33 -6.97
N ASN A 65 2.89 -1.97 -8.23
CA ASN A 65 3.82 -1.30 -9.13
C ASN A 65 3.16 0.00 -9.60
N ILE A 66 3.70 1.15 -9.17
CA ILE A 66 3.19 2.45 -9.61
C ILE A 66 4.19 3.05 -10.60
N PRO A 67 3.83 3.11 -11.90
CA PRO A 67 4.69 3.74 -12.90
C PRO A 67 4.93 5.22 -12.63
N PRO A 68 5.93 5.84 -13.30
CA PRO A 68 6.17 7.28 -13.17
C PRO A 68 4.91 8.12 -13.38
N ASN A 69 4.68 9.08 -12.49
CA ASN A 69 3.58 10.04 -12.55
C ASN A 69 2.17 9.43 -12.47
N LYS A 70 2.05 8.23 -11.92
CA LYS A 70 0.77 7.56 -11.67
C LYS A 70 0.48 7.52 -10.17
N GLU A 71 -0.78 7.28 -9.84
CA GLU A 71 -1.25 7.28 -8.46
C GLU A 71 -2.47 6.38 -8.28
N THR A 72 -2.74 6.03 -7.04
CA THR A 72 -4.00 5.37 -6.66
C THR A 72 -5.08 6.41 -6.44
N ALA A 73 -6.34 5.97 -6.37
CA ALA A 73 -7.42 6.81 -5.84
C ALA A 73 -7.18 7.09 -4.35
N VAL A 74 -7.81 8.13 -3.84
CA VAL A 74 -7.90 8.37 -2.40
C VAL A 74 -8.87 7.34 -1.84
N HIS A 75 -8.42 6.55 -0.87
CA HIS A 75 -9.19 5.40 -0.38
C HIS A 75 -8.87 5.09 1.08
N ASP A 76 -9.78 4.36 1.72
CA ASP A 76 -9.51 3.68 2.97
C ASP A 76 -9.28 2.18 2.72
N HIS A 77 -9.16 1.40 3.77
CA HIS A 77 -8.96 -0.05 3.68
C HIS A 77 -10.10 -0.82 4.37
N GLY A 78 -11.29 -0.22 4.45
CA GLY A 78 -12.44 -0.82 5.13
C GLY A 78 -12.11 -1.08 6.59
N GLN A 79 -12.24 -2.34 7.02
CA GLN A 79 -11.96 -2.75 8.40
C GLN A 79 -10.51 -3.18 8.63
N SER A 80 -9.69 -3.15 7.57
CA SER A 80 -8.32 -3.65 7.64
C SER A 80 -7.34 -2.61 8.16
N ILE A 81 -6.35 -3.08 8.91
CA ILE A 81 -5.09 -2.38 9.11
C ILE A 81 -4.15 -2.80 7.99
N GLY A 82 -3.10 -2.03 7.75
CA GLY A 82 -2.15 -2.36 6.70
C GLY A 82 -0.75 -1.86 6.98
N CYS A 83 0.19 -2.46 6.29
CA CYS A 83 1.58 -2.02 6.25
C CYS A 83 2.11 -2.27 4.84
N ALA A 84 2.86 -1.32 4.32
CA ALA A 84 3.51 -1.46 3.02
C ALA A 84 4.98 -1.13 3.13
N MET A 85 5.83 -1.96 2.53
CA MET A 85 7.26 -1.73 2.46
C MET A 85 7.64 -1.38 1.03
N VAL A 86 8.35 -0.27 0.85
CA VAL A 86 8.87 0.11 -0.46
C VAL A 86 10.05 -0.78 -0.81
N LEU A 87 9.98 -1.45 -1.96
CA LEU A 87 11.00 -2.36 -2.45
C LEU A 87 11.92 -1.71 -3.48
N GLU A 88 11.39 -0.79 -4.27
CA GLU A 88 12.09 -0.16 -5.38
C GLU A 88 11.53 1.25 -5.59
N GLY A 89 12.40 2.23 -5.79
CA GLY A 89 11.98 3.62 -5.97
C GLY A 89 11.57 4.29 -4.67
N LYS A 90 10.71 5.29 -4.75
CA LYS A 90 10.13 5.93 -3.58
C LYS A 90 8.66 6.29 -3.82
N LEU A 91 7.93 6.32 -2.74
CA LEU A 91 6.49 6.48 -2.72
C LEU A 91 6.12 7.76 -1.98
N LEU A 92 5.26 8.58 -2.57
CA LEU A 92 4.64 9.69 -1.85
C LEU A 92 3.32 9.19 -1.24
N ASN A 93 3.26 9.16 0.09
CA ASN A 93 2.06 8.78 0.82
C ASN A 93 1.35 10.04 1.29
N SER A 94 0.12 10.24 0.82
CA SER A 94 -0.69 11.41 1.14
C SER A 94 -1.83 10.99 2.04
N ILE A 95 -1.92 11.62 3.22
CA ILE A 95 -2.92 11.31 4.24
C ILE A 95 -4.04 12.35 4.13
N TYR A 96 -5.26 11.84 4.20
CA TYR A 96 -6.48 12.65 4.07
C TYR A 96 -7.35 12.51 5.31
N ARG A 97 -8.21 13.48 5.52
CA ARG A 97 -9.29 13.41 6.50
C ARG A 97 -10.62 13.47 5.79
N SER A 98 -11.62 12.81 6.33
CA SER A 98 -12.97 12.81 5.78
C SER A 98 -13.63 14.16 5.92
N ALA A 99 -14.28 14.65 4.86
CA ALA A 99 -15.06 15.88 4.82
C ALA A 99 -16.34 15.59 4.03
N GLY A 100 -17.25 14.82 4.64
CA GLY A 100 -18.45 14.32 3.97
C GLY A 100 -18.08 13.26 2.92
N GLU A 101 -18.52 13.46 1.67
CA GLU A 101 -18.18 12.57 0.56
C GLU A 101 -16.78 12.84 -0.02
N HIS A 102 -16.16 13.93 0.41
CA HIS A 102 -14.84 14.35 -0.05
C HIS A 102 -13.80 14.03 1.00
N ALA A 103 -12.55 14.01 0.59
CA ALA A 103 -11.39 13.91 1.46
C ALA A 103 -10.50 15.12 1.25
N GLU A 104 -10.01 15.66 2.37
CA GLU A 104 -9.16 16.84 2.39
C GLU A 104 -7.74 16.45 2.78
N LEU A 105 -6.76 16.89 2.00
CA LEU A 105 -5.35 16.59 2.25
C LEU A 105 -4.92 17.15 3.60
N SER A 106 -4.36 16.28 4.43
CA SER A 106 -3.85 16.62 5.76
C SER A 106 -2.32 16.67 5.78
N ASN A 107 -1.65 15.69 5.16
CA ASN A 107 -0.20 15.57 5.20
C ASN A 107 0.29 14.70 4.04
N SER A 108 1.54 14.93 3.63
CA SER A 108 2.21 14.07 2.65
C SER A 108 3.66 13.88 3.06
N TYR A 109 4.20 12.68 2.82
CA TYR A 109 5.60 12.38 3.07
C TYR A 109 6.08 11.26 2.15
N PHE A 110 7.38 11.26 1.86
CA PHE A 110 8.01 10.20 1.07
C PHE A 110 8.37 9.01 1.94
N VAL A 111 8.18 7.82 1.37
CA VAL A 111 8.63 6.55 1.94
C VAL A 111 9.67 5.99 0.99
N HIS A 112 10.86 5.68 1.51
CA HIS A 112 12.03 5.25 0.73
C HIS A 112 12.19 3.72 0.78
N GLU A 113 13.06 3.20 -0.09
CA GLU A 113 13.36 1.76 -0.12
C GLU A 113 13.70 1.23 1.27
N GLY A 114 13.07 0.10 1.64
CA GLY A 114 13.25 -0.53 2.93
C GLY A 114 12.40 0.05 4.05
N GLU A 115 11.81 1.22 3.85
CA GLU A 115 10.93 1.84 4.83
C GLU A 115 9.48 1.36 4.66
N CYS A 116 8.73 1.41 5.75
CA CYS A 116 7.32 1.03 5.77
C CYS A 116 6.42 2.22 6.02
N LEU A 117 5.26 2.22 5.37
CA LEU A 117 4.13 3.05 5.76
C LEU A 117 3.10 2.18 6.50
N ILE A 118 2.42 2.78 7.45
CA ILE A 118 1.43 2.08 8.27
C ILE A 118 0.06 2.71 8.05
N SER A 119 -0.96 1.85 7.89
CA SER A 119 -2.35 2.26 7.80
C SER A 119 -3.12 1.68 8.97
N THR A 120 -3.50 2.54 9.93
CA THR A 120 -4.40 2.15 10.99
C THR A 120 -5.83 2.07 10.45
N LYS A 121 -6.72 1.42 11.18
CA LYS A 121 -8.12 1.29 10.78
C LYS A 121 -8.75 2.66 10.55
N GLY A 122 -9.36 2.84 9.38
CA GLY A 122 -10.04 4.08 9.01
C GLY A 122 -9.15 5.14 8.38
N LEU A 123 -7.84 4.91 8.30
CA LEU A 123 -6.95 5.85 7.63
C LEU A 123 -7.33 6.00 6.15
N ILE A 124 -7.39 7.22 5.68
CA ILE A 124 -7.66 7.57 4.29
C ILE A 124 -6.37 8.09 3.68
N HIS A 125 -5.95 7.51 2.56
CA HIS A 125 -4.72 7.92 1.92
C HIS A 125 -4.75 7.72 0.41
N LYS A 126 -3.72 8.26 -0.23
CA LYS A 126 -3.40 8.04 -1.63
C LYS A 126 -1.90 7.77 -1.73
N MET A 127 -1.53 6.83 -2.59
CA MET A 127 -0.15 6.56 -2.93
C MET A 127 0.13 7.08 -4.33
N SER A 128 1.22 7.82 -4.50
CA SER A 128 1.61 8.36 -5.79
C SER A 128 3.10 8.22 -6.03
N ASN A 129 3.46 8.22 -7.30
CA ASN A 129 4.85 8.17 -7.74
C ASN A 129 5.17 9.41 -8.60
N PRO A 130 5.63 10.51 -7.98
CA PRO A 130 5.95 11.72 -8.73
C PRO A 130 7.37 11.70 -9.33
N THR A 131 8.00 10.54 -9.41
CA THR A 131 9.37 10.41 -9.91
C THR A 131 9.41 9.89 -11.35
N SER A 132 10.61 9.87 -11.94
CA SER A 132 10.83 9.38 -13.30
C SER A 132 11.07 7.87 -13.39
N GLU A 133 11.09 7.16 -12.25
CA GLU A 133 11.27 5.72 -12.18
C GLU A 133 10.09 5.06 -11.49
N ARG A 134 9.80 3.79 -11.82
CA ARG A 134 8.69 3.07 -11.18
C ARG A 134 8.93 2.90 -9.69
N MET A 135 7.85 2.77 -8.95
CA MET A 135 7.85 2.42 -7.53
C MET A 135 7.23 1.03 -7.38
N VAL A 136 7.89 0.15 -6.62
CA VAL A 136 7.34 -1.17 -6.27
C VAL A 136 7.25 -1.29 -4.76
N SER A 137 6.11 -1.78 -4.27
CA SER A 137 5.87 -1.96 -2.85
C SER A 137 5.17 -3.27 -2.55
N LEU A 138 5.42 -3.82 -1.37
CA LEU A 138 4.82 -5.05 -0.86
C LEU A 138 3.90 -4.69 0.29
N HIS A 139 2.62 -5.02 0.15
CA HIS A 139 1.55 -4.63 1.07
C HIS A 139 1.01 -5.84 1.80
N VAL A 140 0.73 -5.68 3.09
CA VAL A 140 -0.03 -6.66 3.86
C VAL A 140 -1.18 -5.97 4.57
N TYR A 141 -2.38 -6.56 4.46
CA TYR A 141 -3.61 -6.08 5.09
C TYR A 141 -4.20 -7.16 5.97
N SER A 142 -4.69 -6.79 7.14
CA SER A 142 -5.33 -7.71 8.09
C SER A 142 -6.57 -7.06 8.72
N PRO A 143 -7.73 -7.70 8.67
CA PRO A 143 -8.06 -8.90 7.87
C PRO A 143 -7.93 -8.63 6.37
N PRO A 144 -8.11 -9.65 5.50
CA PRO A 144 -8.08 -9.44 4.06
C PRO A 144 -9.00 -8.30 3.62
N LEU A 145 -8.57 -7.56 2.59
CA LEU A 145 -9.30 -6.38 2.12
C LEU A 145 -10.71 -6.70 1.66
N GLU A 146 -11.66 -5.92 2.18
CA GLU A 146 -13.07 -5.93 1.80
C GLU A 146 -13.63 -4.52 1.93
N ASP A 147 -14.58 -4.17 1.07
CA ASP A 147 -15.38 -2.94 1.17
C ASP A 147 -14.54 -1.66 1.33
N MET A 148 -13.48 -1.52 0.52
CA MET A 148 -12.69 -0.29 0.47
C MET A 148 -13.54 0.84 -0.07
N MET A 149 -13.48 2.00 0.59
CA MET A 149 -14.18 3.20 0.17
C MET A 149 -13.24 4.13 -0.59
N VAL A 150 -13.69 4.65 -1.73
CA VAL A 150 -12.97 5.63 -2.53
C VAL A 150 -13.61 7.00 -2.29
N PHE A 151 -12.78 8.02 -2.15
CA PHE A 151 -13.19 9.39 -1.87
C PHE A 151 -12.80 10.32 -3.02
N GLU A 152 -13.60 11.34 -3.26
CA GLU A 152 -13.19 12.43 -4.14
C GLU A 152 -12.27 13.38 -3.37
N GLU A 153 -11.19 13.79 -4.02
CA GLU A 153 -10.32 14.83 -3.46
C GLU A 153 -11.04 16.15 -3.48
N GLN A 154 -10.99 16.88 -2.36
CA GLN A 154 -11.42 18.25 -2.31
C GLN A 154 -10.39 19.09 -3.07
N LYS A 155 -10.81 19.61 -4.22
CA LYS A 155 -9.97 20.51 -5.01
C LYS A 155 -9.87 21.85 -4.29
N GLU A 156 -8.67 22.43 -4.29
CA GLU A 156 -8.52 23.82 -3.89
C GLU A 156 -9.39 24.66 -4.81
N VAL A 157 -10.32 25.39 -4.22
CA VAL A 157 -11.05 26.45 -4.93
C VAL A 157 -10.03 27.56 -5.13
N LEU A 158 -9.47 27.65 -6.34
CA LEU A 158 -8.76 28.89 -6.71
C LEU A 158 -9.83 29.98 -6.69
N GLU A 159 -9.79 30.81 -5.66
CA GLU A 159 -10.55 32.03 -5.64
C GLU A 159 -10.06 32.88 -6.80
N ASN A 160 -10.79 32.82 -7.91
CA ASN A 160 -10.67 33.84 -8.92
C ASN A 160 -11.43 35.06 -8.38
N SER A 161 -10.68 35.84 -7.69
CA SER A 161 -11.12 37.19 -7.48
C SER A 161 -11.10 37.92 -8.82
#